data_13bb5c38b4e8c950e2b1d131b6e3e245
#
_entry.id   13bb5c38b4e8c950e2b1d131b6e3e245
#
_cell.length_a   1.000
_cell.length_b   1.000
_cell.length_c   1.000
_cell.angle_alpha   90.00
_cell.angle_beta   90.00
_cell.angle_gamma   90.00
#
_symmetry.space_group_name_H-M   'P 1'
#
loop_
_entity.id
_entity.type
_entity.pdbx_description
1 polymer ?
#
loop_
_entity_poly.entity_id
_entity_poly.type
_entity_poly.pdbx_seq_one_letter_code
_entity_poly.pdbx_strand_id
1 'polypeptide(L)'
;HSIANYPGLPDISGHDLLETMKKQAQDLGGELRPGVVHQIVSLGSSFALSLGADFIEAERIILCTGAKQPKLLPGESELLGRGVSYCGTCDGMFYRGKRVAVIAQGPEAVSEANFLAGLCSEVVYFGAKEDALDDRITVCGQKPEAILGESTATGLKAGGEDFPFDGVFIFRETAALSTLLPGLEMDGAFIRVDRRMKTNLPGVFAA
;
A
#
# COMPACT_ATOMS: atom_id res chain seq x y z
N HIS A 1 0.37 -23.32 -13.06
CA HIS A 1 1.72 -23.73 -13.51
C HIS A 1 2.32 -24.64 -12.45
N SER A 2 2.97 -25.73 -12.89
CA SER A 2 3.75 -26.64 -12.06
C SER A 2 5.17 -26.09 -11.88
N ILE A 3 5.73 -26.23 -10.68
CA ILE A 3 7.10 -25.89 -10.32
C ILE A 3 7.90 -27.19 -10.26
N ALA A 4 8.74 -27.42 -11.26
CA ALA A 4 9.50 -28.66 -11.40
C ALA A 4 10.88 -28.64 -10.69
N ASN A 5 11.39 -27.45 -10.36
CA ASN A 5 12.76 -27.25 -9.90
C ASN A 5 12.89 -26.84 -8.43
N TYR A 6 11.85 -27.04 -7.60
CA TYR A 6 11.97 -26.83 -6.15
C TYR A 6 12.49 -28.12 -5.48
N PRO A 7 13.69 -28.10 -4.88
CA PRO A 7 14.29 -29.29 -4.30
C PRO A 7 13.39 -29.92 -3.21
N GLY A 8 13.14 -31.24 -3.33
CA GLY A 8 12.29 -31.99 -2.40
C GLY A 8 10.79 -31.95 -2.66
N LEU A 9 10.33 -31.07 -3.55
CA LEU A 9 8.90 -30.97 -3.93
C LEU A 9 8.76 -30.83 -5.46
N PRO A 10 9.09 -31.91 -6.22
CA PRO A 10 8.99 -31.89 -7.67
C PRO A 10 7.52 -31.80 -8.12
N ASP A 11 7.29 -31.07 -9.21
CA ASP A 11 5.97 -30.94 -9.86
C ASP A 11 4.84 -30.43 -8.97
N ILE A 12 5.17 -29.61 -7.95
CA ILE A 12 4.19 -28.97 -7.09
C ILE A 12 3.60 -27.72 -7.74
N SER A 13 2.31 -27.43 -7.50
CA SER A 13 1.73 -26.16 -7.90
C SER A 13 2.26 -25.01 -7.03
N GLY A 14 2.31 -23.77 -7.56
CA GLY A 14 2.72 -22.59 -6.75
C GLY A 14 1.82 -22.39 -5.53
N HIS A 15 0.52 -22.70 -5.65
CA HIS A 15 -0.43 -22.64 -4.54
C HIS A 15 -0.07 -23.64 -3.44
N ASP A 16 0.11 -24.92 -3.80
CA ASP A 16 0.40 -25.97 -2.82
C ASP A 16 1.77 -25.77 -2.15
N LEU A 17 2.75 -25.23 -2.90
CA LEU A 17 4.04 -24.87 -2.34
C LEU A 17 3.90 -23.79 -1.27
N LEU A 18 3.15 -22.72 -1.54
CA LEU A 18 2.89 -21.65 -0.58
C LEU A 18 2.13 -22.16 0.65
N GLU A 19 1.11 -22.98 0.46
CA GLU A 19 0.36 -23.57 1.60
C GLU A 19 1.25 -24.49 2.45
N THR A 20 2.13 -25.25 1.83
CA THR A 20 3.13 -26.08 2.54
C THR A 20 4.08 -25.19 3.37
N MET A 21 4.61 -24.10 2.80
CA MET A 21 5.49 -23.17 3.52
C MET A 21 4.77 -22.46 4.67
N LYS A 22 3.54 -22.01 4.46
CA LYS A 22 2.71 -21.38 5.51
C LYS A 22 2.49 -22.35 6.67
N LYS A 23 2.11 -23.59 6.36
CA LYS A 23 1.90 -24.61 7.39
C LYS A 23 3.17 -24.88 8.19
N GLN A 24 4.32 -25.01 7.54
CA GLN A 24 5.59 -25.20 8.23
C GLN A 24 5.93 -24.02 9.15
N ALA A 25 5.72 -22.77 8.72
CA ALA A 25 5.95 -21.60 9.54
C ALA A 25 5.04 -21.61 10.79
N GLN A 26 3.76 -21.96 10.64
CA GLN A 26 2.81 -22.05 11.75
C GLN A 26 3.15 -23.19 12.71
N ASP A 27 3.51 -24.36 12.21
CA ASP A 27 3.91 -25.53 13.01
C ASP A 27 5.16 -25.21 13.87
N LEU A 28 6.00 -24.25 13.44
CA LEU A 28 7.17 -23.76 14.18
C LEU A 28 6.85 -22.56 15.09
N GLY A 29 5.59 -22.20 15.26
CA GLY A 29 5.14 -21.12 16.13
C GLY A 29 5.06 -19.75 15.45
N GLY A 30 5.23 -19.67 14.12
CA GLY A 30 5.03 -18.44 13.36
C GLY A 30 3.56 -18.06 13.30
N GLU A 31 3.27 -16.78 13.45
CA GLU A 31 1.93 -16.22 13.28
C GLU A 31 1.78 -15.63 11.88
N LEU A 32 0.73 -16.01 11.16
CA LEU A 32 0.38 -15.44 9.85
C LEU A 32 -0.83 -14.52 10.02
N ARG A 33 -0.66 -13.25 9.70
CA ARG A 33 -1.72 -12.25 9.68
C ARG A 33 -1.94 -11.77 8.25
N PRO A 34 -3.11 -11.99 7.67
CA PRO A 34 -3.45 -11.39 6.39
C PRO A 34 -3.64 -9.87 6.56
N GLY A 35 -3.14 -9.09 5.63
CA GLY A 35 -3.30 -7.63 5.63
C GLY A 35 -2.24 -6.93 4.80
N VAL A 36 -2.47 -5.65 4.55
CA VAL A 36 -1.54 -4.76 3.86
C VAL A 36 -0.89 -3.84 4.89
N VAL A 37 0.44 -3.82 4.92
CA VAL A 37 1.19 -2.86 5.72
C VAL A 37 1.29 -1.56 4.92
N HIS A 38 0.66 -0.50 5.40
CA HIS A 38 0.63 0.80 4.73
C HIS A 38 1.84 1.67 5.05
N GLN A 39 2.36 1.56 6.27
CA GLN A 39 3.49 2.35 6.73
C GLN A 39 4.25 1.62 7.83
N ILE A 40 5.56 1.84 7.88
CA ILE A 40 6.45 1.40 8.94
C ILE A 40 7.15 2.64 9.51
N VAL A 41 7.00 2.84 10.82
CA VAL A 41 7.60 3.98 11.54
C VAL A 41 8.62 3.46 12.54
N SER A 42 9.82 4.03 12.53
CA SER A 42 10.83 3.72 13.54
C SER A 42 10.51 4.43 14.85
N LEU A 43 10.48 3.67 15.94
CA LEU A 43 10.31 4.16 17.31
C LEU A 43 11.65 4.19 18.09
N GLY A 44 12.78 4.05 17.37
CA GLY A 44 14.13 3.98 17.94
C GLY A 44 14.59 2.54 18.17
N SER A 45 14.09 1.86 19.19
CA SER A 45 14.44 0.46 19.49
C SER A 45 13.52 -0.58 18.82
N SER A 46 12.36 -0.14 18.35
CA SER A 46 11.33 -0.95 17.70
C SER A 46 10.74 -0.22 16.50
N PHE A 47 9.79 -0.85 15.85
CA PHE A 47 9.07 -0.35 14.69
C PHE A 47 7.56 -0.52 14.91
N ALA A 48 6.77 0.48 14.54
CA ALA A 48 5.33 0.37 14.44
C ALA A 48 4.93 0.15 12.97
N LEU A 49 4.16 -0.90 12.72
CA LEU A 49 3.62 -1.25 11.40
C LEU A 49 2.11 -0.96 11.40
N SER A 50 1.66 -0.12 10.48
CA SER A 50 0.23 0.19 10.31
C SER A 50 -0.43 -0.82 9.36
N LEU A 51 -1.50 -1.47 9.82
CA LEU A 51 -2.34 -2.39 9.07
C LEU A 51 -3.79 -1.86 9.07
N GLY A 52 -4.05 -0.77 8.35
CA GLY A 52 -5.33 -0.06 8.48
C GLY A 52 -5.48 0.58 9.86
N ALA A 53 -6.55 0.25 10.60
CA ALA A 53 -6.78 0.76 11.95
C ALA A 53 -5.91 0.08 13.02
N ASP A 54 -5.28 -1.05 12.71
CA ASP A 54 -4.46 -1.82 13.63
C ASP A 54 -2.97 -1.46 13.51
N PHE A 55 -2.26 -1.61 14.64
CA PHE A 55 -0.80 -1.43 14.71
C PHE A 55 -0.15 -2.67 15.29
N ILE A 56 0.98 -3.05 14.70
CA ILE A 56 1.85 -4.11 15.21
C ILE A 56 3.19 -3.48 15.57
N GLU A 57 3.70 -3.78 16.74
CA GLU A 57 5.06 -3.41 17.12
C GLU A 57 6.01 -4.59 16.95
N ALA A 58 7.19 -4.34 16.39
CA ALA A 58 8.22 -5.34 16.17
C ALA A 58 9.63 -4.76 16.44
N GLU A 59 10.51 -5.53 17.07
CA GLU A 59 11.91 -5.13 17.30
C GLU A 59 12.76 -5.23 16.02
N ARG A 60 12.38 -6.10 15.10
CA ARG A 60 13.11 -6.37 13.85
C ARG A 60 12.13 -6.57 12.71
N ILE A 61 12.55 -6.19 11.51
CA ILE A 61 11.77 -6.33 10.29
C ILE A 61 12.60 -7.07 9.24
N ILE A 62 11.96 -8.00 8.55
CA ILE A 62 12.49 -8.62 7.34
C ILE A 62 11.51 -8.30 6.20
N LEU A 63 11.97 -7.55 5.20
CA LEU A 63 11.19 -7.17 4.03
C LEU A 63 11.35 -8.24 2.95
N CYS A 64 10.27 -8.96 2.65
CA CYS A 64 10.20 -9.98 1.60
C CYS A 64 9.10 -9.62 0.59
N THR A 65 9.06 -8.36 0.17
CA THR A 65 7.97 -7.78 -0.66
C THR A 65 8.12 -8.06 -2.16
N GLY A 66 9.19 -8.72 -2.55
CA GLY A 66 9.53 -8.94 -3.96
C GLY A 66 10.03 -7.67 -4.66
N ALA A 67 10.37 -7.81 -5.95
CA ALA A 67 11.00 -6.74 -6.74
C ALA A 67 10.00 -5.84 -7.51
N LYS A 68 8.71 -6.18 -7.52
CA LYS A 68 7.70 -5.39 -8.24
C LYS A 68 7.40 -4.11 -7.48
N GLN A 69 7.89 -2.98 -7.99
CA GLN A 69 7.57 -1.66 -7.46
C GLN A 69 6.38 -1.06 -8.23
N PRO A 70 5.38 -0.49 -7.55
CA PRO A 70 4.32 0.25 -8.21
C PRO A 70 4.91 1.52 -8.84
N LYS A 71 4.42 1.87 -10.02
CA LYS A 71 4.74 3.16 -10.62
C LYS A 71 3.95 4.25 -9.90
N LEU A 72 4.66 5.13 -9.21
CA LEU A 72 4.04 6.28 -8.56
C LEU A 72 3.59 7.33 -9.59
N LEU A 73 2.54 8.06 -9.25
CA LEU A 73 2.11 9.23 -10.02
C LEU A 73 3.03 10.41 -9.71
N PRO A 74 3.27 11.31 -10.68
CA PRO A 74 3.91 12.59 -10.39
C PRO A 74 3.19 13.32 -9.24
N GLY A 75 3.95 13.88 -8.29
CA GLY A 75 3.44 14.55 -7.09
C GLY A 75 3.01 13.61 -5.95
N GLU A 76 2.95 12.30 -6.18
CA GLU A 76 2.45 11.36 -5.17
C GLU A 76 3.37 11.24 -3.95
N SER A 77 4.67 10.99 -4.17
CA SER A 77 5.64 10.86 -3.07
C SER A 77 5.89 12.18 -2.34
N GLU A 78 5.90 13.29 -3.07
CA GLU A 78 6.13 14.63 -2.55
C GLU A 78 4.99 15.09 -1.63
N LEU A 79 3.76 14.67 -1.94
CA LEU A 79 2.55 15.09 -1.24
C LEU A 79 1.99 14.03 -0.27
N LEU A 80 2.69 12.92 -0.09
CA LEU A 80 2.32 11.89 0.87
C LEU A 80 2.28 12.46 2.30
N GLY A 81 1.18 12.23 3.04
CA GLY A 81 0.91 12.84 4.34
C GLY A 81 0.54 14.32 4.27
N ARG A 82 0.53 14.91 3.07
CA ARG A 82 0.13 16.30 2.81
C ARG A 82 -0.97 16.36 1.76
N GLY A 83 -2.04 15.61 1.98
CA GLY A 83 -3.17 15.50 1.08
C GLY A 83 -3.21 14.23 0.24
N VAL A 84 -2.11 13.45 0.16
CA VAL A 84 -2.08 12.08 -0.37
C VAL A 84 -2.03 11.10 0.78
N SER A 85 -2.82 10.03 0.72
CA SER A 85 -2.85 8.95 1.71
C SER A 85 -3.01 7.58 1.04
N TYR A 86 -2.52 6.53 1.71
CA TYR A 86 -2.70 5.13 1.33
C TYR A 86 -3.63 4.37 2.29
N CYS A 87 -4.20 5.06 3.29
CA CYS A 87 -5.04 4.44 4.31
C CYS A 87 -6.25 5.34 4.60
N GLY A 88 -7.43 4.92 4.17
CA GLY A 88 -8.67 5.67 4.42
C GLY A 88 -9.07 5.64 5.90
N THR A 89 -8.91 4.50 6.55
CA THR A 89 -9.23 4.33 7.97
C THR A 89 -8.28 5.11 8.89
N CYS A 90 -7.00 5.30 8.50
CA CYS A 90 -6.02 6.09 9.27
C CYS A 90 -6.30 7.59 9.16
N ASP A 91 -6.45 8.08 7.94
CA ASP A 91 -6.44 9.52 7.65
C ASP A 91 -7.81 10.10 7.30
N GLY A 92 -8.82 9.26 7.04
CA GLY A 92 -10.13 9.69 6.56
C GLY A 92 -10.82 10.71 7.46
N MET A 93 -10.58 10.65 8.79
CA MET A 93 -11.14 11.60 9.75
C MET A 93 -10.71 13.05 9.50
N PHE A 94 -9.51 13.29 8.93
CA PHE A 94 -9.04 14.64 8.57
C PHE A 94 -9.78 15.22 7.34
N TYR A 95 -10.51 14.37 6.64
CA TYR A 95 -11.26 14.72 5.42
C TYR A 95 -12.78 14.70 5.63
N ARG A 96 -13.23 14.67 6.90
CA ARG A 96 -14.66 14.74 7.21
C ARG A 96 -15.30 15.97 6.58
N GLY A 97 -16.38 15.76 5.80
CA GLY A 97 -17.11 16.82 5.12
C GLY A 97 -16.38 17.47 3.92
N LYS A 98 -15.25 16.90 3.50
CA LYS A 98 -14.44 17.36 2.37
C LYS A 98 -14.67 16.48 1.14
N ARG A 99 -14.19 16.95 -0.01
CA ARG A 99 -14.22 16.26 -1.29
C ARG A 99 -12.92 15.50 -1.51
N VAL A 100 -13.00 14.19 -1.75
CA VAL A 100 -11.80 13.35 -1.91
C VAL A 100 -11.86 12.52 -3.20
N ALA A 101 -10.67 12.23 -3.75
CA ALA A 101 -10.48 11.25 -4.81
C ALA A 101 -10.02 9.92 -4.21
N VAL A 102 -10.51 8.82 -4.76
CA VAL A 102 -10.01 7.46 -4.53
C VAL A 102 -9.45 6.92 -5.82
N ILE A 103 -8.17 6.55 -5.85
CA ILE A 103 -7.51 5.89 -6.97
C ILE A 103 -7.46 4.39 -6.68
N ALA A 104 -8.24 3.61 -7.44
CA ALA A 104 -8.42 2.18 -7.23
C ALA A 104 -7.44 1.37 -8.06
N GLN A 105 -6.42 0.82 -7.40
CA GLN A 105 -5.40 -0.04 -8.01
C GLN A 105 -5.19 -1.34 -7.22
N GLY A 106 -6.03 -1.62 -6.21
CA GLY A 106 -5.98 -2.81 -5.37
C GLY A 106 -7.35 -3.23 -4.86
N PRO A 107 -7.46 -4.44 -4.33
CA PRO A 107 -8.74 -5.05 -3.92
C PRO A 107 -9.42 -4.32 -2.75
N GLU A 108 -8.67 -3.60 -1.93
CA GLU A 108 -9.19 -2.86 -0.77
C GLU A 108 -9.88 -1.54 -1.15
N ALA A 109 -9.70 -1.08 -2.40
CA ALA A 109 -10.18 0.23 -2.84
C ALA A 109 -11.69 0.43 -2.64
N VAL A 110 -12.49 -0.63 -2.83
CA VAL A 110 -13.96 -0.57 -2.66
C VAL A 110 -14.32 -0.38 -1.20
N SER A 111 -13.77 -1.18 -0.29
CA SER A 111 -14.06 -1.08 1.14
C SER A 111 -13.62 0.26 1.74
N GLU A 112 -12.45 0.73 1.35
CA GLU A 112 -11.90 2.02 1.77
C GLU A 112 -12.70 3.21 1.20
N ALA A 113 -13.15 3.13 -0.07
CA ALA A 113 -14.01 4.15 -0.66
C ALA A 113 -15.37 4.23 0.06
N ASN A 114 -15.97 3.08 0.38
CA ASN A 114 -17.22 3.01 1.13
C ASN A 114 -17.08 3.59 2.54
N PHE A 115 -15.94 3.33 3.21
CA PHE A 115 -15.63 3.95 4.50
C PHE A 115 -15.55 5.48 4.38
N LEU A 116 -14.82 5.99 3.37
CA LEU A 116 -14.70 7.43 3.11
C LEU A 116 -16.04 8.07 2.75
N ALA A 117 -16.93 7.37 2.04
CA ALA A 117 -18.28 7.87 1.72
C ALA A 117 -19.16 8.09 2.98
N GLY A 118 -18.82 7.43 4.08
CA GLY A 118 -19.44 7.67 5.39
C GLY A 118 -18.93 8.92 6.11
N LEU A 119 -17.79 9.48 5.69
CA LEU A 119 -17.12 10.62 6.34
C LEU A 119 -17.11 11.88 5.49
N CYS A 120 -16.81 11.74 4.21
CA CYS A 120 -16.58 12.85 3.28
C CYS A 120 -17.90 13.37 2.70
N SER A 121 -17.90 14.61 2.20
CA SER A 121 -19.06 15.18 1.51
C SER A 121 -19.21 14.62 0.11
N GLU A 122 -18.12 14.25 -0.54
CA GLU A 122 -18.08 13.67 -1.88
C GLU A 122 -16.87 12.76 -2.01
N VAL A 123 -17.08 11.56 -2.58
CA VAL A 123 -16.03 10.62 -2.96
C VAL A 123 -16.11 10.36 -4.45
N VAL A 124 -15.03 10.64 -5.18
CA VAL A 124 -14.89 10.31 -6.60
C VAL A 124 -13.92 9.15 -6.75
N TYR A 125 -14.40 8.04 -7.26
CA TYR A 125 -13.67 6.79 -7.42
C TYR A 125 -13.12 6.65 -8.83
N PHE A 126 -11.82 6.74 -8.99
CA PHE A 126 -11.10 6.56 -10.24
C PHE A 126 -10.74 5.09 -10.42
N GLY A 127 -11.59 4.35 -11.11
CA GLY A 127 -11.47 2.91 -11.33
C GLY A 127 -12.65 2.35 -12.10
N ALA A 128 -12.68 1.03 -12.25
CA ALA A 128 -13.84 0.35 -12.79
C ALA A 128 -15.03 0.43 -11.82
N LYS A 129 -16.24 0.43 -12.36
CA LYS A 129 -17.44 0.36 -11.54
C LYS A 129 -17.54 -1.04 -10.92
N GLU A 130 -17.72 -1.08 -9.60
CA GLU A 130 -17.90 -2.31 -8.82
C GLU A 130 -19.30 -2.32 -8.19
N ASP A 131 -19.96 -3.46 -8.18
CA ASP A 131 -21.31 -3.60 -7.62
C ASP A 131 -21.37 -3.36 -6.10
N ALA A 132 -20.24 -3.53 -5.40
CA ALA A 132 -20.12 -3.33 -3.96
C ALA A 132 -19.81 -1.89 -3.53
N LEU A 133 -19.71 -0.94 -4.49
CA LEU A 133 -19.55 0.48 -4.18
C LEU A 133 -20.86 1.07 -3.63
N ASP A 134 -20.74 1.93 -2.63
CA ASP A 134 -21.85 2.72 -2.08
C ASP A 134 -22.43 3.66 -3.18
N ASP A 135 -23.74 3.75 -3.28
CA ASP A 135 -24.44 4.55 -4.30
C ASP A 135 -24.11 6.06 -4.26
N ARG A 136 -23.56 6.54 -3.14
CA ARG A 136 -23.11 7.95 -2.97
C ARG A 136 -21.80 8.24 -3.67
N ILE A 137 -21.05 7.21 -4.10
CA ILE A 137 -19.74 7.34 -4.71
C ILE A 137 -19.90 7.61 -6.21
N THR A 138 -19.27 8.69 -6.68
CA THR A 138 -19.21 9.00 -8.11
C THR A 138 -18.06 8.22 -8.74
N VAL A 139 -18.36 7.36 -9.72
CA VAL A 139 -17.32 6.59 -10.44
C VAL A 139 -16.83 7.40 -11.64
N CYS A 140 -15.51 7.55 -11.74
CA CYS A 140 -14.83 8.20 -12.86
C CYS A 140 -13.90 7.18 -13.57
N GLY A 141 -14.17 6.92 -14.85
CA GLY A 141 -13.39 6.02 -15.68
C GLY A 141 -12.10 6.63 -16.26
N GLN A 142 -11.81 7.91 -15.99
CA GLN A 142 -10.62 8.56 -16.50
C GLN A 142 -9.37 8.05 -15.77
N LYS A 143 -8.27 7.92 -16.51
CA LYS A 143 -7.00 7.42 -15.95
C LYS A 143 -6.29 8.52 -15.17
N PRO A 144 -5.95 8.30 -13.88
CA PRO A 144 -5.09 9.19 -13.10
C PRO A 144 -3.73 9.39 -13.75
N GLU A 145 -3.24 10.64 -13.79
CA GLU A 145 -2.00 11.03 -14.45
C GLU A 145 -1.00 11.69 -13.50
N ALA A 146 -1.47 12.56 -12.59
CA ALA A 146 -0.63 13.28 -11.64
C ALA A 146 -1.45 13.79 -10.45
N ILE A 147 -0.82 13.92 -9.29
CA ILE A 147 -1.35 14.63 -8.13
C ILE A 147 -1.01 16.11 -8.28
N LEU A 148 -1.98 16.98 -8.08
CA LEU A 148 -1.82 18.43 -8.19
C LEU A 148 -1.59 19.07 -6.81
N GLY A 149 -0.72 20.06 -6.74
CA GLY A 149 -0.40 20.82 -5.53
C GLY A 149 1.09 21.06 -5.37
N GLU A 150 1.46 22.03 -4.54
CA GLU A 150 2.87 22.35 -4.22
C GLU A 150 3.24 21.93 -2.79
N SER A 151 2.55 22.46 -1.79
CA SER A 151 2.78 22.15 -0.37
C SER A 151 1.82 21.13 0.18
N THR A 152 0.61 21.07 -0.38
CA THR A 152 -0.46 20.11 -0.09
C THR A 152 -1.14 19.70 -1.38
N ALA A 153 -1.72 18.50 -1.42
CA ALA A 153 -2.52 18.09 -2.57
C ALA A 153 -3.78 18.99 -2.67
N THR A 154 -4.04 19.47 -3.88
CA THR A 154 -5.20 20.31 -4.21
C THR A 154 -6.10 19.67 -5.26
N GLY A 155 -5.68 18.54 -5.82
CA GLY A 155 -6.45 17.86 -6.84
C GLY A 155 -5.70 16.71 -7.50
N LEU A 156 -6.34 16.20 -8.54
CA LEU A 156 -5.87 15.10 -9.37
C LEU A 156 -6.01 15.48 -10.84
N LYS A 157 -4.98 15.26 -11.64
CA LYS A 157 -5.08 15.28 -13.09
C LYS A 157 -5.46 13.89 -13.60
N ALA A 158 -6.52 13.79 -14.39
CA ALA A 158 -6.97 12.55 -14.99
C ALA A 158 -7.60 12.80 -16.37
N GLY A 159 -7.26 11.97 -17.37
CA GLY A 159 -7.78 12.11 -18.73
C GLY A 159 -7.48 13.47 -19.38
N GLY A 160 -6.40 14.14 -18.99
CA GLY A 160 -6.03 15.47 -19.46
C GLY A 160 -6.73 16.63 -18.76
N GLU A 161 -7.66 16.38 -17.84
CA GLU A 161 -8.43 17.38 -17.08
C GLU A 161 -7.97 17.45 -15.63
N ASP A 162 -8.12 18.59 -14.98
CA ASP A 162 -7.79 18.84 -13.59
C ASP A 162 -9.05 18.80 -12.73
N PHE A 163 -9.05 17.90 -11.73
CA PHE A 163 -10.14 17.72 -10.78
C PHE A 163 -9.71 18.24 -9.40
N PRO A 164 -10.39 19.23 -8.82
CA PRO A 164 -10.08 19.73 -7.49
C PRO A 164 -10.54 18.76 -6.42
N PHE A 165 -9.65 18.44 -5.46
CA PHE A 165 -9.91 17.61 -4.28
C PHE A 165 -9.15 18.13 -3.07
N ASP A 166 -9.71 17.95 -1.88
CA ASP A 166 -9.05 18.25 -0.61
C ASP A 166 -8.07 17.14 -0.20
N GLY A 167 -8.23 15.94 -0.76
CA GLY A 167 -7.36 14.79 -0.54
C GLY A 167 -7.48 13.73 -1.62
N VAL A 168 -6.40 12.96 -1.79
CA VAL A 168 -6.31 11.86 -2.75
C VAL A 168 -5.88 10.60 -2.02
N PHE A 169 -6.73 9.60 -2.01
CA PHE A 169 -6.47 8.29 -1.43
C PHE A 169 -6.12 7.29 -2.54
N ILE A 170 -5.02 6.57 -2.39
CA ILE A 170 -4.52 5.66 -3.41
C ILE A 170 -4.37 4.26 -2.81
N PHE A 171 -5.21 3.32 -3.28
CA PHE A 171 -5.21 1.94 -2.78
C PHE A 171 -4.60 1.01 -3.82
N ARG A 172 -3.49 0.35 -3.46
CA ARG A 172 -2.72 -0.57 -4.31
C ARG A 172 -2.52 -1.91 -3.63
N GLU A 173 -2.32 -2.95 -4.44
CA GLU A 173 -1.92 -4.28 -3.93
C GLU A 173 -0.56 -4.27 -3.23
N THR A 174 0.31 -3.34 -3.60
CA THR A 174 1.69 -3.28 -3.08
C THR A 174 2.07 -1.83 -2.81
N ALA A 175 2.46 -1.52 -1.59
CA ALA A 175 3.04 -0.23 -1.24
C ALA A 175 4.43 -0.08 -1.90
N ALA A 176 4.78 1.13 -2.35
CA ALA A 176 6.14 1.40 -2.77
C ALA A 176 7.07 1.35 -1.55
N LEU A 177 8.19 0.63 -1.65
CA LEU A 177 9.12 0.46 -0.52
C LEU A 177 9.65 1.78 0.02
N SER A 178 9.87 2.77 -0.87
CA SER A 178 10.31 4.11 -0.48
C SER A 178 9.30 4.87 0.37
N THR A 179 8.01 4.55 0.23
CA THR A 179 6.91 5.14 1.02
C THR A 179 6.54 4.29 2.23
N LEU A 180 6.70 2.96 2.10
CA LEU A 180 6.45 2.01 3.18
C LEU A 180 7.39 2.24 4.37
N LEU A 181 8.68 2.43 4.09
CA LEU A 181 9.72 2.68 5.11
C LEU A 181 10.65 3.80 4.60
N PRO A 182 10.39 5.07 4.97
CA PRO A 182 11.20 6.21 4.57
C PRO A 182 12.66 6.07 4.98
N GLY A 183 13.57 6.50 4.11
CA GLY A 183 15.01 6.41 4.35
C GLY A 183 15.66 5.07 3.97
N LEU A 184 14.91 4.11 3.45
CA LEU A 184 15.44 2.86 2.94
C LEU A 184 16.26 3.10 1.66
N GLU A 185 17.51 2.64 1.61
CA GLU A 185 18.35 2.74 0.42
C GLU A 185 17.96 1.68 -0.62
N MET A 186 17.78 2.16 -1.86
CA MET A 186 17.39 1.34 -2.99
C MET A 186 18.52 1.25 -4.02
N ASP A 187 18.61 0.12 -4.72
CA ASP A 187 19.41 -0.08 -5.93
C ASP A 187 18.46 -0.47 -7.07
N GLY A 188 18.02 0.52 -7.83
CA GLY A 188 16.95 0.34 -8.81
C GLY A 188 15.63 -0.08 -8.14
N ALA A 189 15.12 -1.26 -8.49
CA ALA A 189 13.89 -1.83 -7.91
C ALA A 189 14.13 -2.68 -6.64
N PHE A 190 15.38 -2.85 -6.23
CA PHE A 190 15.76 -3.73 -5.13
C PHE A 190 16.19 -2.93 -3.90
N ILE A 191 15.96 -3.51 -2.72
CA ILE A 191 16.49 -2.96 -1.46
C ILE A 191 18.00 -3.23 -1.41
N ARG A 192 18.78 -2.19 -1.11
CA ARG A 192 20.22 -2.35 -0.93
C ARG A 192 20.51 -3.05 0.38
N VAL A 193 21.24 -4.17 0.33
CA VAL A 193 21.63 -4.95 1.49
C VAL A 193 23.11 -5.31 1.49
N ASP A 194 23.64 -5.57 2.66
CA ASP A 194 24.99 -6.15 2.83
C ASP A 194 24.97 -7.70 2.67
N ARG A 195 26.10 -8.35 2.84
CA ARG A 195 26.22 -9.82 2.74
C ARG A 195 25.46 -10.59 3.85
N ARG A 196 24.94 -9.88 4.85
CA ARG A 196 24.12 -10.41 5.94
C ARG A 196 22.66 -10.02 5.79
N MET A 197 22.26 -9.58 4.61
CA MET A 197 20.90 -9.11 4.31
C MET A 197 20.45 -7.90 5.16
N LYS A 198 21.41 -7.14 5.74
CA LYS A 198 21.11 -5.91 6.48
C LYS A 198 20.96 -4.75 5.53
N THR A 199 19.92 -3.96 5.73
CA THR A 199 19.73 -2.67 5.05
C THR A 199 20.56 -1.57 5.73
N ASN A 200 20.49 -0.35 5.20
CA ASN A 200 21.05 0.84 5.85
C ASN A 200 20.34 1.23 7.15
N LEU A 201 19.11 0.72 7.39
CA LEU A 201 18.35 1.00 8.61
C LEU A 201 18.61 -0.08 9.68
N PRO A 202 19.09 0.29 10.88
CA PRO A 202 19.33 -0.67 11.95
C PRO A 202 18.06 -1.44 12.32
N GLY A 203 18.15 -2.77 12.40
CA GLY A 203 17.02 -3.64 12.72
C GLY A 203 16.15 -4.03 11.54
N VAL A 204 16.44 -3.51 10.32
CA VAL A 204 15.72 -3.84 9.09
C VAL A 204 16.60 -4.69 8.17
N PHE A 205 16.04 -5.79 7.71
CA PHE A 205 16.64 -6.74 6.77
C PHE A 205 15.76 -6.86 5.53
N ALA A 206 16.31 -7.35 4.41
CA ALA A 206 15.54 -7.66 3.21
C ALA A 206 16.06 -8.92 2.51
N ALA A 207 15.15 -9.67 1.86
CA ALA A 207 15.46 -10.88 1.11
C ALA A 207 14.63 -10.97 -0.19
#